data_b5f03ec601496c2b712eb0a95baa72eb
#
_entry.id   b5f03ec601496c2b712eb0a95baa72eb
#
_cell.length_a   1.000
_cell.length_b   1.000
_cell.length_c   1.000
_cell.angle_alpha   90.00
_cell.angle_beta   90.00
_cell.angle_gamma   90.00
#
_symmetry.space_group_name_H-M   'P 1'
#
loop_
_entity.id
_entity.type
_entity.pdbx_description
1 polymer ?
#
loop_
_entity_poly.entity_id
_entity_poly.type
_entity_poly.pdbx_seq_one_letter_code
_entity_poly.pdbx_strand_id
1 'polypeptide(L)'
;MKPATCHLGGTGLWLVPSRPGSRLLAVAVLLGLLNGAQILRAAEDERPVVDASKVSIEKNSNAALPTFHIVGDSTVKSGGVKGMVGWGERIKPFFDAEKINVVNHAIGGRSARTFFTEGRWGKVAAQIKPGDFVIIQFGHNDQGRIGDPANKGRADGKGIGDEVAEDTKADGTKELVHTFGWYMNSFASEAKAKGATVIISAPIPHKDRWEKSRDFEVLAGWDAAVAKKSDALFLDLTLVVTDTYKKIGSENVAALFADKGTHTTDAGAQTNAICVVAGLKSLNGNPLGKFFSETGKTIEDYSPSAKIIFTNTTAAKP
;
A
#
# COMPACT_ATOMS: atom_id res chain seq x y z
N MET A 1 -57.22 53.08 30.03
CA MET A 1 -58.68 52.87 30.20
C MET A 1 -58.99 51.43 29.81
N LYS A 2 -59.49 50.67 30.73
CA LYS A 2 -60.15 49.38 30.60
C LYS A 2 -61.49 49.57 29.84
N PRO A 3 -62.26 48.53 29.43
CA PRO A 3 -62.26 47.13 29.83
C PRO A 3 -62.48 46.09 28.64
N ALA A 4 -62.20 44.85 28.85
CA ALA A 4 -62.99 43.66 29.25
C ALA A 4 -64.04 43.22 28.21
N THR A 5 -64.09 41.95 27.87
CA THR A 5 -64.80 40.77 28.43
C THR A 5 -64.69 39.60 27.45
N CYS A 6 -64.27 38.48 27.87
CA CYS A 6 -64.91 37.20 28.21
C CYS A 6 -65.98 36.64 27.27
N HIS A 7 -65.78 35.38 26.72
CA HIS A 7 -66.60 34.19 26.91
C HIS A 7 -66.07 32.97 26.17
N LEU A 8 -65.79 31.97 26.82
CA LEU A 8 -66.19 30.58 26.95
C LEU A 8 -66.53 29.75 25.70
N GLY A 9 -65.89 28.60 25.59
CA GLY A 9 -66.56 27.32 25.37
C GLY A 9 -66.25 26.65 24.04
N GLY A 10 -65.59 25.50 24.10
CA GLY A 10 -65.55 24.60 22.98
C GLY A 10 -64.50 23.48 23.15
N THR A 11 -64.98 22.38 23.72
CA THR A 11 -64.20 21.10 23.83
C THR A 11 -63.93 20.56 22.41
N GLY A 12 -62.69 20.57 22.03
CA GLY A 12 -62.27 19.97 20.77
C GLY A 12 -61.12 19.01 21.01
N LEU A 13 -61.36 17.73 20.76
CA LEU A 13 -60.39 16.66 20.75
C LEU A 13 -59.24 16.97 19.83
N TRP A 14 -58.03 17.17 20.36
CA TRP A 14 -56.85 17.31 19.53
C TRP A 14 -56.24 15.93 19.23
N LEU A 15 -56.40 15.45 17.99
CA LEU A 15 -55.62 14.37 17.42
C LEU A 15 -54.19 14.85 17.26
N VAL A 16 -53.28 14.22 17.98
CA VAL A 16 -51.84 14.42 17.85
C VAL A 16 -51.40 13.74 16.55
N PRO A 17 -50.81 14.45 15.54
CA PRO A 17 -50.26 13.80 14.37
C PRO A 17 -48.96 13.08 14.76
N SER A 18 -48.95 11.77 14.54
CA SER A 18 -47.79 10.91 14.66
C SER A 18 -46.69 11.43 13.70
N ARG A 19 -45.51 11.75 14.23
CA ARG A 19 -44.33 12.13 13.45
C ARG A 19 -43.86 10.96 12.58
N PRO A 20 -43.73 11.09 11.26
CA PRO A 20 -43.05 10.14 10.42
C PRO A 20 -41.53 10.44 10.45
N GLY A 21 -40.77 9.86 11.36
CA GLY A 21 -39.35 10.18 11.49
C GLY A 21 -38.41 8.98 11.68
N SER A 22 -38.92 7.80 12.00
CA SER A 22 -38.07 6.67 12.39
C SER A 22 -37.87 5.59 11.32
N ARG A 23 -38.56 5.66 10.18
CA ARG A 23 -38.38 4.67 9.08
C ARG A 23 -37.36 5.05 8.03
N LEU A 24 -37.00 6.33 7.88
CA LEU A 24 -36.02 6.80 6.90
C LEU A 24 -34.55 6.55 7.31
N LEU A 25 -34.24 6.53 8.63
CA LEU A 25 -32.86 6.25 9.09
C LEU A 25 -32.47 4.78 8.91
N ALA A 26 -33.43 3.84 9.07
CA ALA A 26 -33.15 2.42 8.88
C ALA A 26 -32.88 2.06 7.41
N VAL A 27 -33.53 2.74 6.46
CA VAL A 27 -33.34 2.50 5.02
C VAL A 27 -32.01 3.07 4.55
N ALA A 28 -31.55 4.22 5.09
CA ALA A 28 -30.26 4.82 4.70
C ALA A 28 -29.06 3.97 5.19
N VAL A 29 -29.15 3.37 6.39
CA VAL A 29 -28.11 2.47 6.92
C VAL A 29 -28.07 1.16 6.13
N LEU A 30 -29.24 0.61 5.74
CA LEU A 30 -29.28 -0.60 4.91
C LEU A 30 -28.75 -0.36 3.49
N LEU A 31 -29.04 0.80 2.89
CA LEU A 31 -28.51 1.18 1.57
C LEU A 31 -26.98 1.43 1.62
N GLY A 32 -26.45 1.98 2.71
CA GLY A 32 -25.02 2.13 2.91
C GLY A 32 -24.28 0.80 3.06
N LEU A 33 -24.88 -0.16 3.75
CA LEU A 33 -24.33 -1.51 3.90
C LEU A 33 -24.43 -2.33 2.60
N LEU A 34 -25.50 -2.15 1.83
CA LEU A 34 -25.68 -2.81 0.54
C LEU A 34 -24.68 -2.26 -0.49
N ASN A 35 -24.42 -0.93 -0.51
CA ASN A 35 -23.42 -0.34 -1.40
C ASN A 35 -22.00 -0.77 -1.00
N GLY A 36 -21.66 -0.86 0.28
CA GLY A 36 -20.37 -1.37 0.73
C GLY A 36 -20.14 -2.84 0.35
N ALA A 37 -21.17 -3.68 0.49
CA ALA A 37 -21.11 -5.09 0.09
C ALA A 37 -21.09 -5.27 -1.45
N GLN A 38 -21.75 -4.39 -2.19
CA GLN A 38 -21.69 -4.39 -3.66
C GLN A 38 -20.35 -3.91 -4.20
N ILE A 39 -19.71 -2.92 -3.56
CA ILE A 39 -18.37 -2.46 -3.94
C ILE A 39 -17.33 -3.56 -3.67
N LEU A 40 -17.43 -4.27 -2.54
CA LEU A 40 -16.56 -5.42 -2.27
C LEU A 40 -16.82 -6.59 -3.24
N ARG A 41 -18.07 -6.82 -3.62
CA ARG A 41 -18.45 -7.86 -4.59
C ARG A 41 -18.03 -7.51 -6.02
N ALA A 42 -18.14 -6.24 -6.41
CA ALA A 42 -17.65 -5.78 -7.72
C ALA A 42 -16.13 -5.92 -7.83
N ALA A 43 -15.37 -5.62 -6.75
CA ALA A 43 -13.92 -5.85 -6.72
C ALA A 43 -13.54 -7.34 -6.78
N GLU A 44 -14.39 -8.24 -6.31
CA GLU A 44 -14.20 -9.70 -6.48
C GLU A 44 -14.51 -10.18 -7.90
N ASP A 45 -15.51 -9.60 -8.57
CA ASP A 45 -15.91 -9.96 -9.93
C ASP A 45 -14.95 -9.39 -11.01
N GLU A 46 -14.20 -8.34 -10.72
CA GLU A 46 -13.23 -7.74 -11.64
C GLU A 46 -11.86 -8.45 -11.64
N ARG A 47 -11.63 -9.39 -10.75
CA ARG A 47 -10.38 -10.16 -10.77
C ARG A 47 -10.36 -11.03 -12.03
N PRO A 48 -9.36 -10.84 -12.92
CA PRO A 48 -9.26 -11.71 -14.08
C PRO A 48 -9.16 -13.16 -13.60
N VAL A 49 -9.89 -14.06 -14.25
CA VAL A 49 -9.78 -15.50 -14.03
C VAL A 49 -8.39 -15.93 -14.55
N VAL A 50 -7.36 -15.54 -13.83
CA VAL A 50 -6.03 -16.08 -14.06
C VAL A 50 -6.05 -17.50 -13.53
N ASP A 51 -5.58 -18.44 -14.35
CA ASP A 51 -5.36 -19.80 -13.89
C ASP A 51 -4.42 -19.77 -12.68
N ALA A 52 -5.02 -19.71 -11.52
CA ALA A 52 -4.33 -19.58 -10.25
C ALA A 52 -3.33 -20.72 -10.02
N SER A 53 -3.46 -21.88 -10.72
CA SER A 53 -2.52 -22.97 -10.64
C SER A 53 -1.14 -22.62 -11.18
N LYS A 54 -1.06 -21.68 -12.14
CA LYS A 54 0.19 -21.25 -12.80
C LYS A 54 0.98 -20.19 -12.05
N VAL A 55 0.41 -19.58 -10.99
CA VAL A 55 1.11 -18.58 -10.18
C VAL A 55 1.77 -19.29 -9.00
N SER A 56 3.09 -19.42 -9.01
CA SER A 56 3.85 -19.89 -7.85
C SER A 56 4.14 -18.72 -6.93
N ILE A 57 3.93 -18.94 -5.63
CA ILE A 57 4.33 -18.01 -4.56
C ILE A 57 5.04 -18.78 -3.44
N GLU A 58 5.95 -18.09 -2.77
CA GLU A 58 6.63 -18.67 -1.59
C GLU A 58 5.61 -18.98 -0.48
N LYS A 59 5.80 -20.08 0.23
CA LYS A 59 4.93 -20.52 1.33
C LYS A 59 5.62 -20.32 2.68
N ASN A 60 4.83 -20.19 3.73
CA ASN A 60 5.32 -20.15 5.10
C ASN A 60 6.06 -21.46 5.44
N SER A 61 7.22 -21.34 6.08
CA SER A 61 7.99 -22.50 6.54
C SER A 61 7.43 -23.11 7.82
N ASN A 62 6.84 -22.29 8.71
CA ASN A 62 6.22 -22.73 9.95
C ASN A 62 4.86 -22.04 10.14
N ALA A 63 3.78 -22.81 10.01
CA ALA A 63 2.40 -22.29 10.10
C ALA A 63 2.02 -21.78 11.51
N ALA A 64 2.73 -22.21 12.56
CA ALA A 64 2.47 -21.77 13.93
C ALA A 64 2.96 -20.36 14.24
N LEU A 65 3.96 -19.87 13.46
CA LEU A 65 4.53 -18.54 13.66
C LEU A 65 3.74 -17.48 12.87
N PRO A 66 3.72 -16.22 13.32
CA PRO A 66 3.30 -15.12 12.46
C PRO A 66 4.23 -15.01 11.26
N THR A 67 3.75 -14.37 10.20
CA THR A 67 4.49 -14.20 8.96
C THR A 67 4.64 -12.72 8.62
N PHE A 68 5.83 -12.31 8.24
CA PHE A 68 6.10 -11.04 7.60
C PHE A 68 6.08 -11.24 6.08
N HIS A 69 4.94 -10.91 5.47
CA HIS A 69 4.73 -10.96 4.03
C HIS A 69 5.30 -9.70 3.37
N ILE A 70 6.12 -9.88 2.35
CA ILE A 70 6.73 -8.80 1.60
C ILE A 70 6.16 -8.83 0.17
N VAL A 71 5.56 -7.73 -0.25
CA VAL A 71 4.89 -7.59 -1.55
C VAL A 71 5.51 -6.42 -2.31
N GLY A 72 5.82 -6.61 -3.59
CA GLY A 72 6.44 -5.56 -4.38
C GLY A 72 6.91 -5.99 -5.75
N ASP A 73 7.74 -5.15 -6.35
CA ASP A 73 8.29 -5.29 -7.69
C ASP A 73 9.73 -5.86 -7.71
N SER A 74 10.50 -5.57 -8.79
CA SER A 74 11.88 -6.04 -8.96
C SER A 74 12.86 -5.51 -7.93
N THR A 75 12.59 -4.34 -7.36
CA THR A 75 13.47 -3.70 -6.35
C THR A 75 13.33 -4.36 -4.98
N VAL A 76 12.30 -5.18 -4.81
CA VAL A 76 11.99 -5.95 -3.60
C VAL A 76 12.26 -7.44 -3.79
N LYS A 77 12.18 -7.95 -5.03
CA LYS A 77 12.19 -9.37 -5.38
C LYS A 77 13.43 -10.11 -4.87
N SER A 78 13.23 -11.35 -4.38
CA SER A 78 14.29 -12.33 -4.13
C SER A 78 14.79 -12.98 -5.42
N GLY A 79 16.05 -13.40 -5.40
CA GLY A 79 16.72 -14.04 -6.54
C GLY A 79 17.20 -13.03 -7.58
N GLY A 80 18.51 -13.00 -7.80
CA GLY A 80 19.16 -12.11 -8.75
C GLY A 80 19.06 -12.60 -10.18
N VAL A 81 18.78 -11.68 -11.12
CA VAL A 81 18.92 -11.92 -12.57
C VAL A 81 19.91 -10.88 -13.09
N LYS A 82 20.97 -11.33 -13.74
CA LYS A 82 22.02 -10.44 -14.29
C LYS A 82 22.64 -9.51 -13.24
N GLY A 83 22.82 -9.98 -11.99
CA GLY A 83 23.38 -9.19 -10.89
C GLY A 83 22.41 -8.19 -10.26
N MET A 84 21.16 -8.14 -10.70
CA MET A 84 20.12 -7.28 -10.10
C MET A 84 19.44 -7.99 -8.94
N VAL A 85 19.50 -7.41 -7.74
CA VAL A 85 18.97 -8.00 -6.50
C VAL A 85 18.08 -6.97 -5.80
N GLY A 86 16.87 -7.40 -5.40
CA GLY A 86 15.97 -6.57 -4.58
C GLY A 86 16.28 -6.72 -3.08
N TRP A 87 15.91 -5.71 -2.28
CA TRP A 87 16.20 -5.69 -0.85
C TRP A 87 15.58 -6.86 -0.07
N GLY A 88 14.46 -7.40 -0.54
CA GLY A 88 13.79 -8.54 0.09
C GLY A 88 14.61 -9.83 0.06
N GLU A 89 15.63 -9.96 -0.82
CA GLU A 89 16.59 -11.06 -0.78
C GLU A 89 17.47 -10.99 0.47
N ARG A 90 17.76 -9.79 0.96
CA ARG A 90 18.73 -9.55 2.05
C ARG A 90 18.08 -9.30 3.40
N ILE A 91 16.76 -9.34 3.50
CA ILE A 91 16.03 -8.94 4.71
C ILE A 91 15.97 -10.04 5.79
N LYS A 92 15.91 -11.33 5.39
CA LYS A 92 15.69 -12.47 6.30
C LYS A 92 16.66 -12.53 7.49
N PRO A 93 17.97 -12.29 7.33
CA PRO A 93 18.92 -12.36 8.45
C PRO A 93 18.67 -11.37 9.59
N PHE A 94 17.87 -10.33 9.35
CA PHE A 94 17.52 -9.34 10.37
C PHE A 94 16.33 -9.76 11.24
N PHE A 95 15.68 -10.87 10.93
CA PHE A 95 14.55 -11.41 11.69
C PHE A 95 14.90 -12.74 12.34
N ASP A 96 14.33 -12.98 13.51
CA ASP A 96 14.49 -14.20 14.28
C ASP A 96 13.57 -15.31 13.69
N ALA A 97 14.19 -16.27 13.02
CA ALA A 97 13.46 -17.35 12.34
C ALA A 97 12.70 -18.29 13.30
N GLU A 98 13.00 -18.24 14.60
CA GLU A 98 12.25 -18.98 15.62
C GLU A 98 10.97 -18.27 16.05
N LYS A 99 10.83 -16.96 15.70
CA LYS A 99 9.70 -16.12 16.12
C LYS A 99 8.80 -15.66 14.99
N ILE A 100 9.30 -15.57 13.74
CA ILE A 100 8.56 -15.07 12.60
C ILE A 100 9.03 -15.69 11.30
N ASN A 101 8.10 -16.06 10.43
CA ASN A 101 8.42 -16.35 9.04
C ASN A 101 8.64 -15.04 8.26
N VAL A 102 9.59 -15.02 7.33
CA VAL A 102 9.75 -13.93 6.37
C VAL A 102 9.57 -14.48 4.97
N VAL A 103 8.52 -14.04 4.28
CA VAL A 103 8.13 -14.57 2.96
C VAL A 103 8.04 -13.43 1.96
N ASN A 104 8.85 -13.52 0.90
CA ASN A 104 8.92 -12.49 -0.13
C ASN A 104 8.14 -12.90 -1.39
N HIS A 105 7.01 -12.27 -1.62
CA HIS A 105 6.12 -12.48 -2.76
C HIS A 105 6.38 -11.54 -3.94
N ALA A 106 7.38 -10.66 -3.84
CA ALA A 106 7.66 -9.66 -4.85
C ALA A 106 8.06 -10.27 -6.20
N ILE A 107 7.56 -9.70 -7.29
CA ILE A 107 7.79 -10.18 -8.65
C ILE A 107 8.29 -9.04 -9.54
N GLY A 108 9.41 -9.26 -10.21
CA GLY A 108 10.01 -8.27 -11.10
C GLY A 108 9.09 -7.82 -12.23
N GLY A 109 9.10 -6.53 -12.53
CA GLY A 109 8.32 -5.91 -13.59
C GLY A 109 6.82 -5.78 -13.32
N ARG A 110 6.35 -5.98 -12.08
CA ARG A 110 4.94 -5.79 -11.72
C ARG A 110 4.72 -4.41 -11.13
N SER A 111 3.63 -3.80 -11.55
CA SER A 111 2.99 -2.67 -10.90
C SER A 111 1.94 -3.15 -9.89
N ALA A 112 1.36 -2.27 -9.09
CA ALA A 112 0.22 -2.60 -8.25
C ALA A 112 -0.93 -3.17 -9.08
N ARG A 113 -1.25 -2.54 -10.24
CA ARG A 113 -2.23 -3.04 -11.22
C ARG A 113 -1.94 -4.48 -11.64
N THR A 114 -0.76 -4.75 -12.18
CA THR A 114 -0.47 -6.09 -12.71
C THR A 114 -0.32 -7.14 -11.63
N PHE A 115 0.12 -6.78 -10.43
CA PHE A 115 0.12 -7.69 -9.30
C PHE A 115 -1.30 -8.09 -8.86
N PHE A 116 -2.25 -7.16 -8.98
CA PHE A 116 -3.68 -7.41 -8.76
C PHE A 116 -4.28 -8.24 -9.90
N THR A 117 -4.16 -7.77 -11.15
CA THR A 117 -4.86 -8.34 -12.31
C THR A 117 -4.31 -9.72 -12.72
N GLU A 118 -3.05 -10.05 -12.38
CA GLU A 118 -2.49 -11.39 -12.54
C GLU A 118 -2.89 -12.36 -11.41
N GLY A 119 -3.80 -11.97 -10.50
CA GLY A 119 -4.26 -12.81 -9.40
C GLY A 119 -3.20 -13.10 -8.33
N ARG A 120 -2.04 -12.43 -8.36
CA ARG A 120 -0.94 -12.65 -7.41
C ARG A 120 -1.32 -12.21 -6.00
N TRP A 121 -1.95 -11.05 -5.89
CA TRP A 121 -2.45 -10.59 -4.59
C TRP A 121 -3.41 -11.58 -3.95
N GLY A 122 -4.38 -12.13 -4.68
CA GLY A 122 -5.31 -13.12 -4.14
C GLY A 122 -4.62 -14.35 -3.52
N LYS A 123 -3.48 -14.78 -4.09
CA LYS A 123 -2.68 -15.87 -3.53
C LYS A 123 -1.91 -15.48 -2.27
N VAL A 124 -1.39 -14.26 -2.20
CA VAL A 124 -0.78 -13.73 -0.97
C VAL A 124 -1.84 -13.60 0.11
N ALA A 125 -2.97 -12.95 -0.21
CA ALA A 125 -4.08 -12.75 0.70
C ALA A 125 -4.63 -14.06 1.30
N ALA A 126 -4.63 -15.14 0.50
CA ALA A 126 -5.04 -16.47 0.98
C ALA A 126 -4.12 -17.07 2.06
N GLN A 127 -2.89 -16.58 2.22
CA GLN A 127 -1.95 -17.02 3.25
C GLN A 127 -1.95 -16.15 4.51
N ILE A 128 -2.53 -14.95 4.43
CA ILE A 128 -2.56 -14.00 5.54
C ILE A 128 -3.51 -14.49 6.62
N LYS A 129 -3.06 -14.46 7.87
CA LYS A 129 -3.82 -14.79 9.06
C LYS A 129 -3.66 -13.73 10.16
N PRO A 130 -4.53 -13.71 11.18
CA PRO A 130 -4.42 -12.78 12.29
C PRO A 130 -3.03 -12.82 12.95
N GLY A 131 -2.47 -11.64 13.21
CA GLY A 131 -1.13 -11.49 13.80
C GLY A 131 0.01 -11.47 12.79
N ASP A 132 -0.25 -11.64 11.49
CA ASP A 132 0.74 -11.47 10.43
C ASP A 132 1.04 -9.98 10.17
N PHE A 133 2.10 -9.74 9.44
CA PHE A 133 2.54 -8.42 8.99
C PHE A 133 2.66 -8.42 7.47
N VAL A 134 2.27 -7.32 6.84
CA VAL A 134 2.39 -7.17 5.37
C VAL A 134 3.02 -5.84 5.05
N ILE A 135 4.16 -5.84 4.34
CA ILE A 135 4.73 -4.63 3.73
C ILE A 135 4.47 -4.64 2.23
N ILE A 136 4.00 -3.51 1.69
CA ILE A 136 3.61 -3.37 0.29
C ILE A 136 4.39 -2.20 -0.31
N GLN A 137 5.20 -2.47 -1.36
CA GLN A 137 6.00 -1.48 -2.07
C GLN A 137 5.83 -1.64 -3.57
N PHE A 138 5.20 -0.65 -4.23
CA PHE A 138 5.12 -0.52 -5.68
C PHE A 138 5.46 0.92 -6.10
N GLY A 139 5.65 1.17 -7.40
CA GLY A 139 5.87 2.50 -7.94
C GLY A 139 6.79 2.57 -9.16
N HIS A 140 7.79 1.69 -9.27
CA HIS A 140 8.75 1.72 -10.39
C HIS A 140 8.13 1.33 -11.74
N ASN A 141 7.04 0.56 -11.74
CA ASN A 141 6.38 0.08 -12.95
C ASN A 141 4.99 0.70 -13.14
N ASP A 142 4.52 1.48 -12.21
CA ASP A 142 3.14 1.99 -12.10
C ASP A 142 2.96 3.29 -12.89
N GLN A 143 4.07 3.96 -13.20
CA GLN A 143 4.08 5.22 -13.89
C GLN A 143 3.92 5.05 -15.42
N GLY A 144 3.49 6.13 -16.06
CA GLY A 144 3.32 6.18 -17.50
C GLY A 144 1.87 6.48 -17.88
N ARG A 145 1.55 6.29 -19.17
CA ARG A 145 0.20 6.49 -19.71
C ARG A 145 -0.47 5.12 -19.92
N ILE A 146 -1.70 4.98 -19.46
CA ILE A 146 -2.54 3.83 -19.76
C ILE A 146 -2.71 3.72 -21.28
N GLY A 147 -2.65 2.50 -21.82
CA GLY A 147 -2.73 2.23 -23.26
C GLY A 147 -1.43 2.49 -24.03
N ASP A 148 -0.36 2.99 -23.41
CA ASP A 148 0.94 3.10 -24.06
C ASP A 148 1.64 1.72 -24.12
N PRO A 149 1.91 1.17 -25.32
CA PRO A 149 2.56 -0.13 -25.46
C PRO A 149 3.93 -0.23 -24.77
N ALA A 150 4.65 0.90 -24.61
CA ALA A 150 5.94 0.94 -23.91
C ALA A 150 5.80 0.53 -22.43
N ASN A 151 4.65 0.78 -21.82
CA ASN A 151 4.35 0.42 -20.44
C ASN A 151 3.94 -1.04 -20.28
N LYS A 152 3.72 -1.78 -21.35
CA LYS A 152 3.36 -3.22 -21.33
C LYS A 152 2.16 -3.52 -20.42
N GLY A 153 1.14 -2.65 -20.41
CA GLY A 153 -0.05 -2.78 -19.57
C GLY A 153 0.20 -2.62 -18.06
N ARG A 154 1.29 -1.97 -17.65
CA ARG A 154 1.65 -1.81 -16.23
C ARG A 154 1.18 -0.50 -15.62
N ALA A 155 1.02 0.54 -16.43
CA ALA A 155 0.64 1.87 -15.95
C ALA A 155 -0.73 1.85 -15.25
N ASP A 156 -0.78 2.44 -14.06
CA ASP A 156 -1.99 2.65 -13.27
C ASP A 156 -2.58 4.03 -13.55
N GLY A 157 -3.83 4.25 -13.16
CA GLY A 157 -4.39 5.59 -13.05
C GLY A 157 -3.65 6.41 -11.98
N LYS A 158 -3.51 7.70 -12.20
CA LYS A 158 -2.83 8.60 -11.25
C LYS A 158 -3.76 8.92 -10.07
N GLY A 159 -3.17 9.06 -8.88
CA GLY A 159 -3.91 9.48 -7.68
C GLY A 159 -4.36 8.33 -6.79
N ILE A 160 -5.28 8.65 -5.88
CA ILE A 160 -5.77 7.75 -4.83
C ILE A 160 -7.30 7.61 -4.80
N GLY A 161 -7.98 8.18 -5.79
CA GLY A 161 -9.44 8.12 -5.94
C GLY A 161 -9.92 6.82 -6.56
N ASP A 162 -11.21 6.78 -6.86
CA ASP A 162 -11.89 5.60 -7.42
C ASP A 162 -12.08 5.73 -8.95
N GLU A 163 -11.38 6.68 -9.59
CA GLU A 163 -11.44 6.91 -11.03
C GLU A 163 -10.94 5.68 -11.78
N VAL A 164 -11.57 5.40 -12.91
CA VAL A 164 -11.24 4.30 -13.82
C VAL A 164 -11.00 4.82 -15.23
N ALA A 165 -10.11 4.13 -15.94
CA ALA A 165 -9.88 4.32 -17.36
C ALA A 165 -9.95 2.97 -18.09
N GLU A 166 -10.41 2.95 -19.33
CA GLU A 166 -10.38 1.74 -20.15
C GLU A 166 -9.00 1.59 -20.80
N ASP A 167 -8.42 0.42 -20.71
CA ASP A 167 -7.24 -0.01 -21.46
C ASP A 167 -7.62 -1.16 -22.38
N THR A 168 -7.07 -1.16 -23.61
CA THR A 168 -7.25 -2.26 -24.55
C THR A 168 -5.93 -3.00 -24.69
N LYS A 169 -5.89 -4.24 -24.22
CA LYS A 169 -4.72 -5.11 -24.30
C LYS A 169 -4.37 -5.49 -25.73
N ALA A 170 -3.18 -5.99 -25.94
CA ALA A 170 -2.70 -6.40 -27.28
C ALA A 170 -3.55 -7.51 -27.92
N ASP A 171 -4.24 -8.32 -27.12
CA ASP A 171 -5.18 -9.35 -27.58
C ASP A 171 -6.62 -8.82 -27.84
N GLY A 172 -6.83 -7.52 -27.72
CA GLY A 172 -8.14 -6.88 -27.88
C GLY A 172 -9.03 -6.90 -26.63
N THR A 173 -8.60 -7.55 -25.55
CA THR A 173 -9.35 -7.58 -24.29
C THR A 173 -9.37 -6.20 -23.66
N LYS A 174 -10.54 -5.75 -23.21
CA LYS A 174 -10.70 -4.49 -22.46
C LYS A 174 -10.52 -4.74 -20.98
N GLU A 175 -9.85 -3.81 -20.33
CA GLU A 175 -9.61 -3.81 -18.88
C GLU A 175 -9.96 -2.43 -18.31
N LEU A 176 -10.70 -2.41 -17.20
CA LEU A 176 -10.86 -1.20 -16.40
C LEU A 176 -9.65 -1.04 -15.48
N VAL A 177 -8.95 0.07 -15.64
CA VAL A 177 -7.74 0.39 -14.90
C VAL A 177 -8.07 1.42 -13.83
N HIS A 178 -7.86 1.05 -12.58
CA HIS A 178 -8.03 1.92 -11.43
C HIS A 178 -6.79 2.79 -11.16
N THR A 179 -6.93 3.72 -10.24
CA THR A 179 -5.80 4.52 -9.76
C THR A 179 -4.80 3.65 -8.98
N PHE A 180 -3.54 4.10 -8.92
CA PHE A 180 -2.51 3.51 -8.07
C PHE A 180 -3.01 3.30 -6.62
N GLY A 181 -3.59 4.36 -6.05
CA GLY A 181 -4.08 4.31 -4.67
C GLY A 181 -5.26 3.37 -4.47
N TRP A 182 -6.09 3.14 -5.49
CA TRP A 182 -7.15 2.14 -5.41
C TRP A 182 -6.58 0.73 -5.23
N TYR A 183 -5.58 0.35 -6.04
CA TYR A 183 -4.92 -0.96 -5.91
C TYR A 183 -4.23 -1.10 -4.55
N MET A 184 -3.44 -0.11 -4.14
CA MET A 184 -2.75 -0.13 -2.85
C MET A 184 -3.72 -0.22 -1.67
N ASN A 185 -4.82 0.55 -1.70
CA ASN A 185 -5.87 0.50 -0.69
C ASN A 185 -6.61 -0.85 -0.66
N SER A 186 -6.82 -1.47 -1.83
CA SER A 186 -7.45 -2.80 -1.92
C SER A 186 -6.58 -3.84 -1.22
N PHE A 187 -5.27 -3.84 -1.45
CA PHE A 187 -4.32 -4.72 -0.78
C PHE A 187 -4.31 -4.49 0.74
N ALA A 188 -4.20 -3.24 1.15
CA ALA A 188 -4.14 -2.88 2.56
C ALA A 188 -5.41 -3.26 3.31
N SER A 189 -6.57 -2.93 2.76
CA SER A 189 -7.87 -3.18 3.38
C SER A 189 -8.15 -4.68 3.51
N GLU A 190 -7.84 -5.48 2.49
CA GLU A 190 -8.03 -6.93 2.54
C GLU A 190 -7.07 -7.58 3.56
N ALA A 191 -5.79 -7.18 3.60
CA ALA A 191 -4.85 -7.69 4.59
C ALA A 191 -5.27 -7.35 6.03
N LYS A 192 -5.74 -6.12 6.27
CA LYS A 192 -6.27 -5.72 7.57
C LYS A 192 -7.52 -6.49 7.96
N ALA A 193 -8.45 -6.70 7.03
CA ALA A 193 -9.65 -7.49 7.29
C ALA A 193 -9.33 -8.93 7.72
N LYS A 194 -8.16 -9.44 7.34
CA LYS A 194 -7.62 -10.75 7.79
C LYS A 194 -6.84 -10.68 9.11
N GLY A 195 -6.77 -9.50 9.74
CA GLY A 195 -6.11 -9.29 11.03
C GLY A 195 -4.61 -9.07 10.96
N ALA A 196 -4.06 -8.72 9.81
CA ALA A 196 -2.66 -8.38 9.67
C ALA A 196 -2.37 -6.90 10.04
N THR A 197 -1.16 -6.63 10.51
CA THR A 197 -0.59 -5.29 10.58
C THR A 197 -0.02 -4.93 9.21
N VAL A 198 -0.53 -3.86 8.59
CA VAL A 198 -0.15 -3.46 7.24
C VAL A 198 0.78 -2.25 7.27
N ILE A 199 1.81 -2.28 6.43
CA ILE A 199 2.79 -1.22 6.21
C ILE A 199 2.78 -0.88 4.72
N ILE A 200 2.40 0.33 4.36
CA ILE A 200 2.57 0.88 3.02
C ILE A 200 3.95 1.54 2.96
N SER A 201 4.75 1.15 2.00
CA SER A 201 6.12 1.64 1.85
C SER A 201 6.29 2.40 0.54
N ALA A 202 6.82 3.61 0.61
CA ALA A 202 7.30 4.30 -0.58
C ALA A 202 8.45 3.52 -1.22
N PRO A 203 8.67 3.64 -2.57
CA PRO A 203 9.72 2.91 -3.27
C PRO A 203 11.13 3.38 -2.88
N ILE A 204 12.15 2.54 -3.13
CA ILE A 204 13.54 3.00 -3.08
C ILE A 204 13.81 4.00 -4.22
N PRO A 205 14.68 5.00 -4.03
CA PRO A 205 14.97 6.01 -5.06
C PRO A 205 15.79 5.44 -6.22
N HIS A 206 15.67 6.09 -7.41
CA HIS A 206 16.53 5.81 -8.54
C HIS A 206 17.94 6.36 -8.33
N LYS A 207 18.92 5.71 -8.98
CA LYS A 207 20.36 6.05 -8.93
C LYS A 207 20.68 7.52 -9.19
N ASP A 208 20.01 8.12 -10.16
CA ASP A 208 20.33 9.44 -10.72
C ASP A 208 19.40 10.57 -10.26
N ARG A 209 18.44 10.26 -9.38
CA ARG A 209 17.40 11.21 -8.98
C ARG A 209 17.50 11.68 -7.52
N TRP A 210 17.99 10.84 -6.61
CA TRP A 210 18.02 11.12 -5.18
C TRP A 210 18.83 12.35 -4.77
N GLU A 211 19.82 12.78 -5.58
CA GLU A 211 20.64 13.95 -5.30
C GLU A 211 19.97 15.28 -5.66
N LYS A 212 19.19 15.29 -6.74
CA LYS A 212 18.66 16.52 -7.35
C LYS A 212 17.35 16.98 -6.74
N SER A 213 16.53 16.02 -6.37
CA SER A 213 15.21 16.25 -5.80
C SER A 213 14.76 14.99 -5.03
N ARG A 214 13.70 15.10 -4.27
CA ARG A 214 13.09 13.92 -3.68
C ARG A 214 12.45 13.08 -4.80
N ASP A 215 13.07 11.95 -5.13
CA ASP A 215 12.47 10.99 -6.05
C ASP A 215 11.17 10.45 -5.45
N PHE A 216 10.21 10.10 -6.29
CA PHE A 216 8.91 9.58 -5.88
C PHE A 216 8.10 10.45 -4.89
N GLU A 217 8.36 11.75 -4.78
CA GLU A 217 7.68 12.62 -3.81
C GLU A 217 6.15 12.55 -3.91
N VAL A 218 5.61 12.64 -5.13
CA VAL A 218 4.16 12.55 -5.38
C VAL A 218 3.62 11.17 -5.01
N LEU A 219 4.34 10.11 -5.39
CA LEU A 219 3.93 8.74 -5.11
C LEU A 219 3.99 8.43 -3.61
N ALA A 220 5.05 8.86 -2.91
CA ALA A 220 5.15 8.74 -1.47
C ALA A 220 4.01 9.49 -0.75
N GLY A 221 3.55 10.61 -1.31
CA GLY A 221 2.36 11.33 -0.84
C GLY A 221 1.07 10.49 -1.01
N TRP A 222 0.93 9.78 -2.12
CA TRP A 222 -0.18 8.85 -2.33
C TRP A 222 -0.11 7.65 -1.38
N ASP A 223 1.07 7.06 -1.20
CA ASP A 223 1.29 5.97 -0.25
C ASP A 223 0.92 6.37 1.18
N ALA A 224 1.34 7.56 1.62
CA ALA A 224 0.97 8.10 2.94
C ALA A 224 -0.54 8.31 3.08
N ALA A 225 -1.21 8.82 2.03
CA ALA A 225 -2.65 9.01 2.01
C ALA A 225 -3.42 7.68 2.03
N VAL A 226 -2.95 6.67 1.29
CA VAL A 226 -3.51 5.31 1.33
C VAL A 226 -3.32 4.70 2.71
N ALA A 227 -2.14 4.79 3.29
CA ALA A 227 -1.87 4.29 4.64
C ALA A 227 -2.84 4.91 5.66
N LYS A 228 -3.05 6.23 5.59
CA LYS A 228 -4.02 6.94 6.43
C LYS A 228 -5.46 6.45 6.18
N LYS A 229 -5.87 6.31 4.91
CA LYS A 229 -7.22 5.86 4.51
C LYS A 229 -7.53 4.44 5.01
N SER A 230 -6.55 3.55 4.93
CA SER A 230 -6.68 2.14 5.33
C SER A 230 -6.29 1.88 6.79
N ASP A 231 -5.96 2.92 7.57
CA ASP A 231 -5.43 2.79 8.93
C ASP A 231 -4.24 1.81 8.98
N ALA A 232 -3.33 1.93 8.02
CA ALA A 232 -2.07 1.21 7.93
C ALA A 232 -0.91 2.10 8.40
N LEU A 233 0.23 1.50 8.67
CA LEU A 233 1.47 2.23 8.93
C LEU A 233 2.07 2.71 7.61
N PHE A 234 2.75 3.85 7.64
CA PHE A 234 3.47 4.38 6.49
C PHE A 234 4.98 4.37 6.74
N LEU A 235 5.73 3.77 5.83
CA LEU A 235 7.18 3.82 5.78
C LEU A 235 7.63 4.65 4.58
N ASP A 236 8.16 5.85 4.83
CA ASP A 236 8.80 6.66 3.79
C ASP A 236 10.20 6.12 3.45
N LEU A 237 10.24 4.97 2.80
CA LEU A 237 11.50 4.30 2.49
C LEU A 237 12.34 5.11 1.49
N THR A 238 11.71 5.88 0.58
CA THR A 238 12.42 6.81 -0.30
C THR A 238 13.28 7.78 0.51
N LEU A 239 12.73 8.34 1.59
CA LEU A 239 13.47 9.27 2.44
C LEU A 239 14.58 8.57 3.22
N VAL A 240 14.29 7.43 3.85
CA VAL A 240 15.29 6.65 4.62
C VAL A 240 16.49 6.30 3.76
N VAL A 241 16.25 5.80 2.54
CA VAL A 241 17.31 5.42 1.60
C VAL A 241 18.05 6.65 1.07
N THR A 242 17.32 7.72 0.72
CA THR A 242 17.95 8.97 0.26
C THR A 242 18.91 9.55 1.30
N ASP A 243 18.50 9.61 2.56
CA ASP A 243 19.37 10.11 3.65
C ASP A 243 20.58 9.21 3.88
N THR A 244 20.41 7.89 3.71
CA THR A 244 21.52 6.95 3.75
C THR A 244 22.47 7.16 2.57
N TYR A 245 21.96 7.34 1.36
CA TYR A 245 22.77 7.61 0.16
C TYR A 245 23.56 8.91 0.28
N LYS A 246 22.98 9.97 0.86
CA LYS A 246 23.69 11.22 1.15
C LYS A 246 24.88 11.01 2.08
N LYS A 247 24.77 10.12 3.08
CA LYS A 247 25.85 9.77 4.00
C LYS A 247 26.94 8.95 3.31
N ILE A 248 26.59 8.06 2.39
CA ILE A 248 27.50 7.20 1.64
C ILE A 248 28.27 8.01 0.59
N GLY A 249 27.64 9.00 -0.02
CA GLY A 249 28.18 9.81 -1.11
C GLY A 249 28.00 9.18 -2.50
N SER A 250 27.87 10.04 -3.51
CA SER A 250 27.44 9.67 -4.88
C SER A 250 28.30 8.61 -5.53
N GLU A 251 29.62 8.69 -5.37
CA GLU A 251 30.54 7.74 -5.97
C GLU A 251 30.32 6.32 -5.45
N ASN A 252 30.17 6.17 -4.13
CA ASN A 252 29.90 4.89 -3.50
C ASN A 252 28.47 4.38 -3.81
N VAL A 253 27.49 5.28 -3.87
CA VAL A 253 26.11 4.94 -4.25
C VAL A 253 26.06 4.43 -5.69
N ALA A 254 26.87 4.98 -6.61
CA ALA A 254 26.91 4.51 -7.99
C ALA A 254 27.24 3.02 -8.10
N ALA A 255 28.08 2.47 -7.20
CA ALA A 255 28.46 1.06 -7.15
C ALA A 255 27.34 0.15 -6.58
N LEU A 256 26.31 0.72 -5.93
CA LEU A 256 25.18 -0.04 -5.41
C LEU A 256 24.15 -0.42 -6.48
N PHE A 257 24.29 0.09 -7.71
CA PHE A 257 23.35 -0.16 -8.81
C PHE A 257 23.95 -1.05 -9.88
N ALA A 258 23.19 -2.06 -10.30
CA ALA A 258 23.54 -3.03 -11.32
C ALA A 258 23.19 -2.55 -12.74
N ASP A 259 22.31 -1.56 -12.86
CA ASP A 259 21.89 -0.96 -14.13
C ASP A 259 21.99 0.57 -14.08
N LYS A 260 21.44 1.19 -15.12
CA LYS A 260 21.57 2.66 -15.28
C LYS A 260 20.82 3.46 -14.21
N GLY A 261 19.79 2.87 -13.56
CA GLY A 261 18.99 3.73 -12.71
C GLY A 261 18.13 3.07 -11.64
N THR A 262 17.74 1.80 -11.78
CA THR A 262 16.65 1.24 -10.97
C THR A 262 17.08 0.07 -10.08
N HIS A 263 17.81 -0.91 -10.65
CA HIS A 263 18.06 -2.15 -9.96
C HIS A 263 19.41 -2.14 -9.26
N THR A 264 19.40 -2.62 -8.04
CA THR A 264 20.59 -2.64 -7.19
C THR A 264 21.42 -3.92 -7.39
N THR A 265 22.72 -3.81 -7.07
CA THR A 265 23.61 -4.94 -6.86
C THR A 265 23.27 -5.65 -5.54
N ASP A 266 23.97 -6.73 -5.25
CA ASP A 266 23.88 -7.41 -3.95
C ASP A 266 24.19 -6.47 -2.77
N ALA A 267 25.25 -5.67 -2.90
CA ALA A 267 25.60 -4.66 -1.89
C ALA A 267 24.53 -3.57 -1.75
N GLY A 268 23.92 -3.15 -2.87
CA GLY A 268 22.81 -2.21 -2.85
C GLY A 268 21.55 -2.80 -2.22
N ALA A 269 21.24 -4.05 -2.51
CA ALA A 269 20.14 -4.76 -1.85
C ALA A 269 20.34 -4.90 -0.34
N GLN A 270 21.57 -5.20 0.10
CA GLN A 270 21.94 -5.24 1.52
C GLN A 270 21.77 -3.87 2.17
N THR A 271 22.27 -2.80 1.54
CA THR A 271 22.12 -1.42 2.03
C THR A 271 20.64 -1.05 2.18
N ASN A 272 19.82 -1.34 1.18
CA ASN A 272 18.40 -1.05 1.22
C ASN A 272 17.66 -1.90 2.25
N ALA A 273 18.04 -3.18 2.46
CA ALA A 273 17.47 -4.01 3.53
C ALA A 273 17.77 -3.44 4.93
N ILE A 274 18.96 -2.90 5.16
CA ILE A 274 19.31 -2.19 6.39
C ILE A 274 18.41 -0.95 6.55
N CYS A 275 18.20 -0.18 5.49
CA CYS A 275 17.29 0.97 5.50
C CYS A 275 15.84 0.57 5.83
N VAL A 276 15.37 -0.55 5.27
CA VAL A 276 14.03 -1.08 5.60
C VAL A 276 13.95 -1.41 7.09
N VAL A 277 14.93 -2.12 7.66
CA VAL A 277 14.93 -2.46 9.09
C VAL A 277 14.98 -1.21 9.97
N ALA A 278 15.85 -0.23 9.66
CA ALA A 278 15.92 1.04 10.36
C ALA A 278 14.57 1.79 10.33
N GLY A 279 13.93 1.83 9.17
CA GLY A 279 12.61 2.42 9.00
C GLY A 279 11.50 1.67 9.74
N LEU A 280 11.48 0.33 9.70
CA LEU A 280 10.52 -0.49 10.44
C LEU A 280 10.61 -0.26 11.95
N LYS A 281 11.81 -0.11 12.49
CA LYS A 281 12.05 0.16 13.92
C LYS A 281 11.55 1.54 14.34
N SER A 282 11.55 2.51 13.43
CA SER A 282 11.06 3.88 13.68
C SER A 282 9.53 4.03 13.55
N LEU A 283 8.82 3.01 13.09
CA LEU A 283 7.37 3.04 13.01
C LEU A 283 6.73 3.14 14.40
N ASN A 284 5.62 3.84 14.49
CA ASN A 284 4.89 4.01 15.74
C ASN A 284 4.59 2.65 16.39
N GLY A 285 4.97 2.51 17.66
CA GLY A 285 4.80 1.28 18.43
C GLY A 285 5.78 0.15 18.06
N ASN A 286 6.70 0.35 17.11
CA ASN A 286 7.68 -0.65 16.68
C ASN A 286 7.10 -2.08 16.60
N PRO A 287 6.10 -2.33 15.73
CA PRO A 287 5.27 -3.55 15.81
C PRO A 287 6.08 -4.83 15.54
N LEU A 288 7.20 -4.72 14.83
CA LEU A 288 8.11 -5.84 14.54
C LEU A 288 9.27 -5.97 15.55
N GLY A 289 9.36 -5.10 16.53
CA GLY A 289 10.52 -4.99 17.46
C GLY A 289 10.93 -6.30 18.13
N LYS A 290 9.97 -7.10 18.59
CA LYS A 290 10.21 -8.38 19.26
C LYS A 290 10.68 -9.52 18.34
N PHE A 291 10.59 -9.30 17.03
CA PHE A 291 10.89 -10.29 16.00
C PHE A 291 12.25 -10.09 15.34
N PHE A 292 12.96 -8.99 15.64
CA PHE A 292 14.31 -8.81 15.11
C PHE A 292 15.30 -9.82 15.73
N SER A 293 16.17 -10.36 14.87
CA SER A 293 17.33 -11.14 15.28
C SER A 293 18.34 -10.27 16.04
N GLU A 294 19.38 -10.87 16.63
CA GLU A 294 20.47 -10.10 17.24
C GLU A 294 21.09 -9.12 16.22
N THR A 295 21.31 -9.56 14.98
CA THR A 295 21.77 -8.66 13.90
C THR A 295 20.78 -7.54 13.62
N GLY A 296 19.48 -7.83 13.55
CA GLY A 296 18.44 -6.81 13.34
C GLY A 296 18.38 -5.78 14.47
N LYS A 297 18.60 -6.20 15.71
CA LYS A 297 18.64 -5.31 16.88
C LYS A 297 19.80 -4.31 16.84
N THR A 298 20.93 -4.65 16.21
CA THR A 298 22.09 -3.73 16.10
C THR A 298 21.87 -2.59 15.11
N ILE A 299 20.89 -2.70 14.21
CA ILE A 299 20.55 -1.60 13.30
C ILE A 299 19.90 -0.47 14.11
N GLU A 300 20.44 0.74 13.96
CA GLU A 300 19.85 1.93 14.59
C GLU A 300 18.49 2.29 13.98
N ASP A 301 17.59 2.82 14.81
CA ASP A 301 16.30 3.33 14.35
C ASP A 301 16.52 4.53 13.44
N TYR A 302 15.76 4.62 12.34
CA TYR A 302 15.85 5.79 11.48
C TYR A 302 15.29 7.02 12.22
N SER A 303 16.10 8.06 12.27
CA SER A 303 15.69 9.38 12.73
C SER A 303 15.98 10.39 11.62
N PRO A 304 14.96 11.03 11.02
CA PRO A 304 15.20 12.03 9.99
C PRO A 304 15.97 13.21 10.55
N SER A 305 16.98 13.67 9.81
CA SER A 305 17.86 14.79 10.19
C SER A 305 17.13 16.16 10.21
N ALA A 306 15.91 16.24 9.69
CA ALA A 306 15.02 17.39 9.76
C ALA A 306 13.56 16.92 9.82
N LYS A 307 12.74 17.55 10.69
CA LYS A 307 11.28 17.39 10.65
C LYS A 307 10.77 17.86 9.28
N ILE A 308 10.42 16.92 8.41
CA ILE A 308 9.67 17.24 7.19
C ILE A 308 8.23 17.46 7.62
N ILE A 309 7.83 18.73 7.72
CA ILE A 309 6.43 19.13 7.85
C ILE A 309 5.83 18.91 6.47
N PHE A 310 4.95 17.91 6.32
CA PHE A 310 4.08 17.81 5.16
C PHE A 310 3.15 19.02 5.16
N THR A 311 3.51 20.07 4.45
CA THR A 311 2.55 21.11 4.08
C THR A 311 1.59 20.45 3.10
N ASN A 312 0.31 20.38 3.48
CA ASN A 312 -0.78 20.04 2.56
C ASN A 312 -0.75 21.02 1.39
N THR A 313 -0.04 20.67 0.34
CA THR A 313 -0.16 21.37 -0.93
C THR A 313 -1.51 20.95 -1.49
N THR A 314 -2.49 21.83 -1.32
CA THR A 314 -3.80 21.77 -1.96
C THR A 314 -3.64 21.33 -3.41
N ALA A 315 -4.43 20.32 -3.77
CA ALA A 315 -4.59 19.85 -5.12
C ALA A 315 -4.67 21.03 -6.09
N ALA A 316 -3.75 21.08 -7.05
CA ALA A 316 -3.94 21.91 -8.22
C ALA A 316 -5.21 21.41 -8.92
N LYS A 317 -6.18 22.31 -9.08
CA LYS A 317 -7.38 22.11 -9.89
C LYS A 317 -7.01 21.73 -11.33
N PRO A 318 -7.89 20.99 -12.01
CA PRO A 318 -7.68 20.41 -13.33
C PRO A 318 -7.34 21.42 -14.41
#